data_0cbdefe3404653f44a32b22ac023a8b9
#
_entry.id   0cbdefe3404653f44a32b22ac023a8b9
#
_cell.length_a   1.000
_cell.length_b   1.000
_cell.length_c   1.000
_cell.angle_alpha   90.00
_cell.angle_beta   90.00
_cell.angle_gamma   90.00
#
_symmetry.space_group_name_H-M   'P 1'
#
loop_
_entity.id
_entity.type
_entity.pdbx_description
1 polymer ?
#
loop_
_entity_poly.entity_id
_entity_poly.type
_entity_poly.pdbx_seq_one_letter_code
_entity_poly.pdbx_strand_id
1 'polypeptide(L)'
;SDMDHSGMNHGSDSNQSPEIPIAPPPASAGSGPPTAANAIWGADAMRASRAALARENGGMLTAGLVLDRFEYRAREGEDGYLWDGDAWYGGDINRVWLESEGEGAFGEGLESADVALLYGRAINPYFDLQAGVRQDLTGPERTYLDIGIQGLAPYLFEVEADLLLSTKGDLTATAEVELDQRVTQRLIVQPRLEVALAAQDVPELGIGAGLDTIETGVRLRYEIAREFAPYVGIEQEWKLGGSADYARASGEDPSTTNYVVGLRFWF
;
A
#
# COMPACT_ATOMS: atom_id res chain seq x y z
N SER A 1 52.25 41.22 21.09
CA SER A 1 52.75 39.90 21.46
C SER A 1 52.32 38.95 20.33
N ASP A 2 53.16 38.96 19.26
CA ASP A 2 52.96 38.08 18.11
C ASP A 2 53.44 36.70 18.47
N MET A 3 52.54 35.68 18.37
CA MET A 3 52.96 34.31 18.41
C MET A 3 53.36 33.85 17.00
N ASP A 4 54.65 33.62 16.85
CA ASP A 4 55.28 33.09 15.65
C ASP A 4 54.91 31.59 15.50
N HIS A 5 54.17 31.23 14.43
CA HIS A 5 53.81 29.88 14.06
C HIS A 5 54.67 29.26 12.98
N SER A 6 55.90 29.70 12.83
CA SER A 6 56.88 29.27 11.81
C SER A 6 57.62 27.99 12.14
N GLY A 7 56.98 26.96 12.73
CA GLY A 7 57.64 25.74 13.14
C GLY A 7 56.96 24.40 12.86
N MET A 8 55.82 24.39 12.14
CA MET A 8 55.20 23.09 11.78
C MET A 8 55.63 22.69 10.37
N ASN A 9 56.71 21.94 10.34
CA ASN A 9 57.17 21.21 9.17
C ASN A 9 56.22 20.00 8.96
N HIS A 10 55.23 20.16 8.10
CA HIS A 10 54.45 19.00 7.60
C HIS A 10 55.35 18.21 6.67
N GLY A 11 56.06 17.27 7.25
CA GLY A 11 56.72 16.21 6.48
C GLY A 11 55.65 15.54 5.61
N SER A 12 55.84 15.64 4.31
CA SER A 12 55.10 14.88 3.31
C SER A 12 55.52 13.43 3.42
N ASP A 13 55.11 12.76 4.49
CA ASP A 13 55.02 11.31 4.47
C ASP A 13 53.90 10.93 3.50
N SER A 14 54.32 10.58 2.30
CA SER A 14 53.51 9.88 1.33
C SER A 14 53.21 8.48 1.89
N ASN A 15 52.31 8.45 2.87
CA ASN A 15 51.66 7.23 3.29
C ASN A 15 50.66 6.83 2.17
N GLN A 16 51.21 6.30 1.09
CA GLN A 16 50.43 5.60 0.10
C GLN A 16 49.85 4.40 0.82
N SER A 17 48.62 4.56 1.31
CA SER A 17 47.83 3.37 1.68
C SER A 17 47.89 2.41 0.50
N PRO A 18 48.26 1.14 0.73
CA PRO A 18 48.36 0.19 -0.35
C PRO A 18 47.01 0.21 -1.10
N GLU A 19 47.06 0.57 -2.38
CA GLU A 19 45.90 0.58 -3.26
C GLU A 19 45.35 -0.84 -3.31
N ILE A 20 44.27 -1.09 -2.59
CA ILE A 20 43.61 -2.40 -2.58
C ILE A 20 43.10 -2.60 -3.98
N PRO A 21 43.59 -3.57 -4.75
CA PRO A 21 43.12 -3.79 -6.10
C PRO A 21 41.62 -4.13 -6.06
N ILE A 22 40.79 -3.21 -6.58
CA ILE A 22 39.34 -3.42 -6.76
C ILE A 22 39.18 -4.38 -7.93
N ALA A 23 39.37 -5.67 -7.67
CA ALA A 23 39.00 -6.70 -8.62
C ALA A 23 37.48 -6.89 -8.54
N PRO A 24 36.78 -7.04 -9.67
CA PRO A 24 35.37 -7.42 -9.64
C PRO A 24 35.22 -8.74 -8.88
N PRO A 25 34.15 -8.90 -8.09
CA PRO A 25 33.92 -10.14 -7.36
C PRO A 25 33.88 -11.32 -8.35
N PRO A 26 34.38 -12.50 -7.94
CA PRO A 26 34.34 -13.67 -8.80
C PRO A 26 32.91 -14.02 -9.22
N ALA A 27 32.73 -14.62 -10.39
CA ALA A 27 31.42 -14.94 -10.93
C ALA A 27 30.53 -15.80 -10.00
N SER A 28 31.14 -16.49 -9.05
CA SER A 28 30.46 -17.25 -7.99
C SER A 28 30.04 -16.40 -6.77
N ALA A 29 30.50 -15.15 -6.69
CA ALA A 29 30.10 -14.25 -5.59
C ALA A 29 28.65 -13.86 -5.78
N GLY A 30 27.82 -14.14 -4.78
CA GLY A 30 26.36 -13.91 -4.83
C GLY A 30 25.56 -15.06 -5.46
N SER A 31 26.19 -16.10 -5.97
CA SER A 31 25.53 -17.32 -6.41
C SER A 31 25.52 -18.38 -5.30
N GLY A 32 24.37 -18.74 -4.82
CA GLY A 32 24.17 -19.76 -3.80
C GLY A 32 24.11 -19.22 -2.34
N PRO A 33 23.87 -20.10 -1.39
CA PRO A 33 23.72 -19.70 0.02
C PRO A 33 25.03 -19.12 0.56
N PRO A 34 24.98 -18.14 1.51
CA PRO A 34 26.18 -17.51 2.10
C PRO A 34 26.94 -18.49 3.01
N THR A 35 27.79 -19.31 2.42
CA THR A 35 28.46 -20.42 3.09
C THR A 35 29.99 -20.24 3.27
N ALA A 36 30.54 -19.10 2.83
CA ALA A 36 31.99 -18.86 2.89
C ALA A 36 32.59 -19.05 4.30
N ALA A 37 31.88 -18.61 5.32
CA ALA A 37 32.31 -18.76 6.70
C ALA A 37 32.32 -20.23 7.21
N ASN A 38 31.61 -21.14 6.52
CA ASN A 38 31.60 -22.57 6.88
C ASN A 38 32.99 -23.22 6.75
N ALA A 39 33.82 -22.72 5.83
CA ALA A 39 35.17 -23.21 5.62
C ALA A 39 36.09 -22.89 6.82
N ILE A 40 35.79 -21.84 7.57
CA ILE A 40 36.60 -21.36 8.72
C ILE A 40 36.05 -21.90 10.03
N TRP A 41 34.73 -21.85 10.23
CA TRP A 41 34.11 -22.09 11.53
C TRP A 41 33.32 -23.40 11.61
N GLY A 42 33.22 -24.13 10.51
CA GLY A 42 32.41 -25.35 10.39
C GLY A 42 30.95 -25.10 10.11
N ALA A 43 30.33 -26.00 9.37
CA ALA A 43 28.95 -25.86 8.88
C ALA A 43 27.90 -25.82 10.01
N ASP A 44 28.13 -26.58 11.10
CA ASP A 44 27.17 -26.68 12.21
C ASP A 44 27.18 -25.42 13.09
N ALA A 45 28.34 -24.88 13.42
CA ALA A 45 28.46 -23.63 14.17
C ALA A 45 27.85 -22.48 13.36
N MET A 46 28.11 -22.41 12.05
CA MET A 46 27.58 -21.37 11.18
C MET A 46 26.09 -21.52 10.94
N ARG A 47 25.54 -22.73 10.96
CA ARG A 47 24.09 -22.95 10.91
C ARG A 47 23.40 -22.42 12.16
N ALA A 48 23.94 -22.72 13.33
CA ALA A 48 23.43 -22.21 14.60
C ALA A 48 23.49 -20.68 14.67
N SER A 49 24.64 -20.09 14.24
CA SER A 49 24.83 -18.63 14.22
C SER A 49 23.87 -17.94 13.26
N ARG A 50 23.65 -18.48 12.07
CA ARG A 50 22.66 -17.93 11.11
C ARG A 50 21.25 -18.03 11.64
N ALA A 51 20.89 -19.13 12.32
CA ALA A 51 19.59 -19.27 12.95
C ALA A 51 19.39 -18.31 14.12
N ALA A 52 20.44 -18.02 14.88
CA ALA A 52 20.41 -16.98 15.90
C ALA A 52 20.25 -15.59 15.29
N LEU A 53 21.04 -15.26 14.28
CA LEU A 53 20.97 -13.98 13.57
C LEU A 53 19.58 -13.74 12.95
N ALA A 54 18.98 -14.77 12.32
CA ALA A 54 17.63 -14.69 11.77
C ALA A 54 16.57 -14.44 12.84
N ARG A 55 16.74 -14.98 14.05
CA ARG A 55 15.80 -14.73 15.17
C ARG A 55 16.00 -13.35 15.79
N GLU A 56 17.21 -12.80 15.78
CA GLU A 56 17.55 -11.54 16.42
C GLU A 56 17.35 -10.32 15.49
N ASN A 57 17.54 -10.52 14.18
CA ASN A 57 17.57 -9.43 13.19
C ASN A 57 16.70 -9.69 11.94
N GLY A 58 15.94 -10.75 11.92
CA GLY A 58 15.02 -11.11 10.84
C GLY A 58 14.18 -12.31 11.25
N GLY A 59 13.08 -12.57 10.52
CA GLY A 59 12.14 -13.64 10.84
C GLY A 59 11.29 -13.37 12.09
N MET A 60 11.21 -12.11 12.54
CA MET A 60 10.23 -11.68 13.53
C MET A 60 8.85 -11.72 12.91
N LEU A 61 7.88 -12.21 13.69
CA LEU A 61 6.48 -12.04 13.36
C LEU A 61 6.02 -10.69 13.90
N THR A 62 5.39 -9.91 13.06
CA THR A 62 4.83 -8.60 13.39
C THR A 62 3.34 -8.59 13.11
N ALA A 63 2.63 -7.75 13.82
CA ALA A 63 1.24 -7.43 13.53
C ALA A 63 1.13 -5.91 13.40
N GLY A 64 0.21 -5.45 12.61
CA GLY A 64 -0.12 -4.04 12.50
C GLY A 64 -1.58 -3.86 12.15
N LEU A 65 -2.06 -2.67 12.40
CA LEU A 65 -3.39 -2.18 12.05
C LEU A 65 -3.22 -0.79 11.48
N VAL A 66 -3.80 -0.55 10.31
CA VAL A 66 -3.96 0.78 9.72
C VAL A 66 -5.44 1.03 9.51
N LEU A 67 -5.90 2.19 9.90
CA LEU A 67 -7.13 2.77 9.39
C LEU A 67 -6.69 3.95 8.51
N ASP A 68 -6.65 3.68 7.21
CA ASP A 68 -6.12 4.63 6.24
C ASP A 68 -7.10 5.76 6.01
N ARG A 69 -8.36 5.42 5.90
CA ARG A 69 -9.46 6.37 5.74
C ARG A 69 -10.54 6.12 6.79
N PHE A 70 -10.90 7.16 7.51
CA PHE A 70 -12.11 7.23 8.31
C PHE A 70 -12.71 8.62 8.12
N GLU A 71 -13.68 8.73 7.23
CA GLU A 71 -14.12 9.98 6.63
C GLU A 71 -15.57 10.31 6.93
N TYR A 72 -15.80 11.58 7.19
CA TYR A 72 -17.07 12.24 6.95
C TYR A 72 -17.01 12.85 5.55
N ARG A 73 -18.01 12.57 4.71
CA ARG A 73 -18.12 13.00 3.32
C ARG A 73 -19.29 13.96 3.18
N ALA A 74 -19.03 15.26 3.01
CA ALA A 74 -20.03 16.24 2.65
C ALA A 74 -20.19 16.23 1.14
N ARG A 75 -21.40 15.95 0.67
CA ARG A 75 -21.75 15.85 -0.76
C ARG A 75 -23.09 16.48 -1.06
N GLU A 76 -23.41 16.69 -2.33
CA GLU A 76 -24.75 17.13 -2.73
C GLU A 76 -25.76 16.01 -2.45
N GLY A 77 -26.84 16.33 -1.74
CA GLY A 77 -27.80 15.37 -1.24
C GLY A 77 -27.55 15.01 0.23
N GLU A 78 -27.35 13.75 0.53
CA GLU A 78 -27.10 13.28 1.90
C GLU A 78 -25.61 13.09 2.17
N ASP A 79 -25.16 13.61 3.31
CA ASP A 79 -23.79 13.42 3.76
C ASP A 79 -23.52 11.95 4.07
N GLY A 80 -22.30 11.52 3.80
CA GLY A 80 -21.88 10.14 3.96
C GLY A 80 -20.70 9.94 4.91
N TYR A 81 -20.32 8.70 5.05
CA TYR A 81 -19.13 8.25 5.77
C TYR A 81 -18.44 7.13 4.98
N LEU A 82 -17.14 7.00 5.20
CA LEU A 82 -16.34 5.92 4.65
C LEU A 82 -15.34 5.46 5.69
N TRP A 83 -15.08 4.16 5.72
CA TRP A 83 -13.90 3.58 6.38
C TRP A 83 -13.15 2.68 5.41
N ASP A 84 -11.85 2.63 5.59
CA ASP A 84 -10.94 1.76 4.88
C ASP A 84 -9.78 1.45 5.82
N GLY A 85 -9.54 0.18 6.06
CA GLY A 85 -8.53 -0.22 7.01
C GLY A 85 -8.09 -1.67 6.88
N ASP A 86 -6.83 -1.87 7.25
CA ASP A 86 -6.11 -3.11 7.11
C ASP A 86 -5.51 -3.56 8.41
N ALA A 87 -5.47 -4.86 8.61
CA ALA A 87 -4.71 -5.50 9.66
C ALA A 87 -3.87 -6.61 9.06
N TRP A 88 -2.63 -6.74 9.52
CA TRP A 88 -1.77 -7.82 9.05
C TRP A 88 -1.07 -8.55 10.18
N TYR A 89 -0.71 -9.80 9.92
CA TYR A 89 0.11 -10.62 10.78
C TYR A 89 1.06 -11.48 9.95
N GLY A 90 2.35 -11.46 10.26
CA GLY A 90 3.34 -12.29 9.59
C GLY A 90 4.77 -11.81 9.71
N GLY A 91 5.63 -12.37 8.87
CA GLY A 91 7.04 -12.00 8.75
C GLY A 91 7.29 -11.09 7.55
N ASP A 92 8.56 -10.89 7.24
CA ASP A 92 8.98 -9.98 6.16
C ASP A 92 8.57 -10.46 4.76
N ILE A 93 8.39 -11.78 4.58
CA ILE A 93 8.11 -12.38 3.26
C ILE A 93 6.67 -12.84 3.12
N ASN A 94 6.08 -13.34 4.19
CA ASN A 94 4.73 -13.90 4.15
C ASN A 94 3.88 -13.27 5.24
N ARG A 95 2.71 -12.75 4.87
CA ARG A 95 1.75 -12.11 5.76
C ARG A 95 0.34 -12.57 5.45
N VAL A 96 -0.51 -12.53 6.46
CA VAL A 96 -1.95 -12.62 6.29
C VAL A 96 -2.49 -11.22 6.50
N TRP A 97 -3.38 -10.80 5.63
CA TRP A 97 -4.05 -9.50 5.65
C TRP A 97 -5.54 -9.69 5.89
N LEU A 98 -6.11 -8.83 6.68
CA LEU A 98 -7.54 -8.64 6.84
C LEU A 98 -7.83 -7.20 6.44
N GLU A 99 -8.56 -7.02 5.36
CA GLU A 99 -8.93 -5.71 4.83
C GLU A 99 -10.43 -5.52 5.00
N SER A 100 -10.86 -4.30 5.24
CA SER A 100 -12.27 -3.93 5.28
C SER A 100 -12.46 -2.50 4.83
N GLU A 101 -13.28 -2.36 3.82
CA GLU A 101 -13.73 -1.06 3.32
C GLU A 101 -15.26 -1.00 3.36
N GLY A 102 -15.78 0.21 3.49
CA GLY A 102 -17.22 0.43 3.34
C GLY A 102 -17.59 1.89 3.44
N GLU A 103 -18.73 2.19 2.85
CA GLU A 103 -19.29 3.53 2.81
C GLU A 103 -20.80 3.51 2.98
N GLY A 104 -21.36 4.65 3.32
CA GLY A 104 -22.79 4.82 3.45
C GLY A 104 -23.21 6.26 3.64
N ALA A 105 -24.52 6.49 3.52
CA ALA A 105 -25.15 7.78 3.80
C ALA A 105 -25.73 7.82 5.22
N PHE A 106 -25.68 8.98 5.86
CA PHE A 106 -26.31 9.18 7.15
C PHE A 106 -27.82 9.17 7.00
N GLY A 107 -28.49 8.19 7.61
CA GLY A 107 -29.94 8.01 7.56
C GLY A 107 -30.41 6.90 6.63
N GLU A 108 -29.65 6.51 5.63
CA GLU A 108 -29.99 5.42 4.69
C GLU A 108 -29.29 4.09 5.05
N GLY A 109 -28.14 4.13 5.72
CA GLY A 109 -27.38 2.96 6.13
C GLY A 109 -26.13 2.71 5.25
N LEU A 110 -25.70 1.45 5.16
CA LEU A 110 -24.55 1.04 4.37
C LEU A 110 -24.92 0.96 2.88
N GLU A 111 -24.19 1.68 2.05
CA GLU A 111 -24.27 1.60 0.59
C GLU A 111 -23.42 0.44 0.07
N SER A 112 -22.17 0.39 0.51
CA SER A 112 -21.26 -0.73 0.24
C SER A 112 -20.46 -1.09 1.48
N ALA A 113 -20.11 -2.35 1.62
CA ALA A 113 -19.15 -2.83 2.60
C ALA A 113 -18.63 -4.20 2.19
N ASP A 114 -17.36 -4.43 2.37
CA ASP A 114 -16.73 -5.71 2.15
C ASP A 114 -15.66 -6.03 3.21
N VAL A 115 -15.25 -7.28 3.21
CA VAL A 115 -14.14 -7.77 4.01
C VAL A 115 -13.33 -8.75 3.18
N ALA A 116 -12.02 -8.62 3.18
CA ALA A 116 -11.10 -9.53 2.51
C ALA A 116 -10.15 -10.20 3.51
N LEU A 117 -9.86 -11.46 3.25
CA LEU A 117 -8.81 -12.22 3.94
C LEU A 117 -7.82 -12.71 2.88
N LEU A 118 -6.63 -12.12 2.88
CA LEU A 118 -5.62 -12.34 1.87
C LEU A 118 -4.34 -12.93 2.47
N TYR A 119 -3.68 -13.76 1.71
CA TYR A 119 -2.32 -14.19 1.96
C TYR A 119 -1.39 -13.42 1.01
N GLY A 120 -0.50 -12.62 1.58
CA GLY A 120 0.49 -11.84 0.86
C GLY A 120 1.88 -12.47 0.92
N ARG A 121 2.60 -12.39 -0.18
CA ARG A 121 3.99 -12.79 -0.30
C ARG A 121 4.82 -11.76 -1.02
N ALA A 122 5.90 -11.30 -0.38
CA ALA A 122 6.88 -10.43 -1.01
C ALA A 122 7.55 -11.14 -2.20
N ILE A 123 7.35 -10.59 -3.40
CA ILE A 123 7.98 -11.07 -4.65
C ILE A 123 9.28 -10.34 -4.95
N ASN A 124 9.44 -9.15 -4.41
CA ASN A 124 10.67 -8.36 -4.39
C ASN A 124 10.62 -7.38 -3.19
N PRO A 125 11.67 -6.55 -2.95
CA PRO A 125 11.68 -5.63 -1.81
C PRO A 125 10.58 -4.54 -1.81
N TYR A 126 9.87 -4.37 -2.90
CA TYR A 126 8.92 -3.27 -3.10
C TYR A 126 7.50 -3.73 -3.36
N PHE A 127 7.28 -4.99 -3.74
CA PHE A 127 5.98 -5.50 -4.13
C PHE A 127 5.65 -6.83 -3.45
N ASP A 128 4.41 -6.92 -2.99
CA ASP A 128 3.76 -8.13 -2.49
C ASP A 128 2.72 -8.60 -3.50
N LEU A 129 2.67 -9.91 -3.74
CA LEU A 129 1.56 -10.56 -4.43
C LEU A 129 0.61 -11.09 -3.37
N GLN A 130 -0.67 -10.81 -3.53
CA GLN A 130 -1.72 -11.24 -2.61
C GLN A 130 -2.70 -12.18 -3.30
N ALA A 131 -3.28 -13.08 -2.52
CA ALA A 131 -4.38 -13.92 -2.97
C ALA A 131 -5.26 -14.35 -1.80
N GLY A 132 -6.55 -14.32 -1.99
CA GLY A 132 -7.50 -14.72 -0.94
C GLY A 132 -8.96 -14.63 -1.34
N VAL A 133 -9.77 -14.28 -0.39
CA VAL A 133 -11.23 -14.23 -0.54
C VAL A 133 -11.72 -12.89 -0.03
N ARG A 134 -12.56 -12.24 -0.85
CA ARG A 134 -13.30 -11.02 -0.51
C ARG A 134 -14.79 -11.34 -0.46
N GLN A 135 -15.49 -10.78 0.50
CA GLN A 135 -16.91 -10.98 0.72
C GLN A 135 -17.64 -9.65 0.82
N ASP A 136 -18.61 -9.41 -0.06
CA ASP A 136 -19.55 -8.29 0.07
C ASP A 136 -20.48 -8.53 1.26
N LEU A 137 -20.65 -7.51 2.09
CA LEU A 137 -21.49 -7.53 3.27
C LEU A 137 -22.83 -6.81 3.04
N THR A 138 -22.97 -6.11 1.90
CA THR A 138 -24.16 -5.34 1.51
C THR A 138 -24.62 -5.72 0.12
N GLY A 139 -25.89 -5.36 -0.22
CA GLY A 139 -26.46 -5.65 -1.52
C GLY A 139 -26.67 -7.14 -1.79
N PRO A 140 -26.63 -7.56 -3.07
CA PRO A 140 -26.62 -8.99 -3.42
C PRO A 140 -25.28 -9.57 -3.03
N GLU A 141 -25.24 -10.28 -1.88
CA GLU A 141 -24.04 -10.91 -1.33
C GLU A 141 -23.26 -11.69 -2.40
N ARG A 142 -21.98 -11.40 -2.50
CA ARG A 142 -21.04 -12.07 -3.40
C ARG A 142 -19.74 -12.37 -2.67
N THR A 143 -19.19 -13.54 -3.01
CA THR A 143 -17.85 -13.94 -2.60
C THR A 143 -16.96 -13.91 -3.83
N TYR A 144 -15.76 -13.37 -3.70
CA TYR A 144 -14.79 -13.27 -4.79
C TYR A 144 -13.52 -14.03 -4.42
N LEU A 145 -12.93 -14.67 -5.42
CA LEU A 145 -11.49 -14.93 -5.42
C LEU A 145 -10.81 -13.59 -5.73
N ASP A 146 -9.94 -13.18 -4.85
CA ASP A 146 -9.18 -11.95 -4.96
C ASP A 146 -7.71 -12.28 -5.21
N ILE A 147 -7.13 -11.69 -6.27
CA ILE A 147 -5.71 -11.80 -6.60
C ILE A 147 -5.20 -10.41 -6.86
N GLY A 148 -4.33 -9.94 -5.96
CA GLY A 148 -3.83 -8.57 -5.95
C GLY A 148 -2.32 -8.47 -5.99
N ILE A 149 -1.86 -7.28 -6.30
CA ILE A 149 -0.48 -6.84 -6.15
C ILE A 149 -0.49 -5.47 -5.49
N GLN A 150 0.30 -5.31 -4.43
CA GLN A 150 0.49 -4.02 -3.79
C GLN A 150 1.97 -3.71 -3.63
N GLY A 151 2.32 -2.43 -3.59
CA GLY A 151 3.71 -2.06 -3.34
C GLY A 151 4.05 -0.63 -3.67
N LEU A 152 5.34 -0.37 -3.60
CA LEU A 152 5.93 0.95 -3.79
C LEU A 152 6.65 1.02 -5.16
N ALA A 153 6.06 1.76 -6.08
CA ALA A 153 6.64 2.03 -7.39
C ALA A 153 7.71 3.14 -7.32
N PRO A 154 8.51 3.35 -8.40
CA PRO A 154 9.46 4.46 -8.45
C PRO A 154 8.81 5.81 -8.12
N TYR A 155 9.59 6.71 -7.47
CA TYR A 155 9.15 8.00 -6.97
C TYR A 155 8.17 7.94 -5.78
N LEU A 156 8.11 6.81 -5.07
CA LEU A 156 7.28 6.58 -3.88
C LEU A 156 5.76 6.58 -4.17
N PHE A 157 5.37 6.21 -5.37
CA PHE A 157 3.97 5.91 -5.64
C PHE A 157 3.59 4.60 -4.96
N GLU A 158 2.61 4.65 -4.10
CA GLU A 158 1.91 3.47 -3.60
C GLU A 158 0.97 3.00 -4.70
N VAL A 159 1.02 1.73 -5.03
CA VAL A 159 0.24 1.12 -6.12
C VAL A 159 -0.40 -0.13 -5.60
N GLU A 160 -1.69 -0.27 -5.85
CA GLU A 160 -2.47 -1.47 -5.59
C GLU A 160 -3.28 -1.83 -6.83
N ALA A 161 -3.43 -3.11 -7.11
CA ALA A 161 -4.29 -3.58 -8.19
C ALA A 161 -4.80 -4.98 -7.88
N ASP A 162 -6.12 -5.17 -8.01
CA ASP A 162 -6.82 -6.40 -7.69
C ASP A 162 -7.62 -6.91 -8.89
N LEU A 163 -7.66 -8.21 -9.00
CA LEU A 163 -8.50 -8.95 -9.92
C LEU A 163 -9.47 -9.80 -9.11
N LEU A 164 -10.76 -9.53 -9.27
CA LEU A 164 -11.83 -10.13 -8.50
C LEU A 164 -12.69 -11.03 -9.39
N LEU A 165 -12.75 -12.31 -9.06
CA LEU A 165 -13.62 -13.28 -9.73
C LEU A 165 -14.73 -13.71 -8.78
N SER A 166 -15.98 -13.31 -9.07
CA SER A 166 -17.12 -13.63 -8.23
C SER A 166 -17.54 -15.11 -8.36
N THR A 167 -18.23 -15.59 -7.35
CA THR A 167 -18.88 -16.92 -7.37
C THR A 167 -19.97 -17.04 -8.44
N LYS A 168 -20.42 -15.93 -9.01
CA LYS A 168 -21.38 -15.90 -10.15
C LYS A 168 -20.69 -15.85 -11.51
N GLY A 169 -19.33 -15.76 -11.52
CA GLY A 169 -18.53 -15.74 -12.74
C GLY A 169 -18.23 -14.30 -13.26
N ASP A 170 -18.55 -13.27 -12.49
CA ASP A 170 -18.23 -11.90 -12.85
C ASP A 170 -16.75 -11.63 -12.58
N LEU A 171 -16.08 -11.01 -13.52
CA LEU A 171 -14.68 -10.62 -13.44
C LEU A 171 -14.59 -9.10 -13.44
N THR A 172 -14.04 -8.55 -12.36
CA THR A 172 -13.76 -7.12 -12.20
C THR A 172 -12.30 -6.91 -11.82
N ALA A 173 -11.81 -5.71 -12.03
CA ALA A 173 -10.47 -5.31 -11.64
C ALA A 173 -10.49 -3.88 -11.12
N THR A 174 -9.67 -3.61 -10.10
CA THR A 174 -9.40 -2.28 -9.59
C THR A 174 -7.91 -1.98 -9.68
N ALA A 175 -7.57 -0.72 -9.80
CA ALA A 175 -6.19 -0.25 -9.73
C ALA A 175 -6.16 1.12 -9.09
N GLU A 176 -5.34 1.25 -8.07
CA GLU A 176 -5.14 2.48 -7.32
C GLU A 176 -3.69 2.93 -7.36
N VAL A 177 -3.52 4.23 -7.40
CA VAL A 177 -2.22 4.89 -7.28
C VAL A 177 -2.34 6.07 -6.32
N GLU A 178 -1.47 6.12 -5.33
CA GLU A 178 -1.39 7.17 -4.34
C GLU A 178 0.03 7.69 -4.18
N LEU A 179 0.18 8.94 -3.76
CA LEU A 179 1.48 9.54 -3.49
C LEU A 179 1.46 10.38 -2.22
N ASP A 180 2.28 10.05 -1.24
CA ASP A 180 2.52 10.89 -0.07
C ASP A 180 3.59 11.96 -0.35
N GLN A 181 3.15 13.13 -0.80
CA GLN A 181 4.04 14.28 -1.01
C GLN A 181 4.20 15.11 0.26
N ARG A 182 5.31 14.98 0.94
CA ARG A 182 5.64 15.77 2.14
C ARG A 182 6.00 17.20 1.75
N VAL A 183 5.13 18.14 2.10
CA VAL A 183 5.38 19.60 1.94
C VAL A 183 6.22 20.13 3.10
N THR A 184 5.96 19.62 4.30
CA THR A 184 6.76 19.85 5.52
C THR A 184 6.96 18.51 6.24
N GLN A 185 7.63 18.51 7.38
CA GLN A 185 7.78 17.29 8.19
C GLN A 185 6.46 16.71 8.68
N ARG A 186 5.39 17.50 8.74
CA ARG A 186 4.08 17.10 9.26
C ARG A 186 2.92 17.32 8.28
N LEU A 187 3.13 18.11 7.25
CA LEU A 187 2.09 18.41 6.27
C LEU A 187 2.36 17.61 4.99
N ILE A 188 1.39 16.82 4.61
CA ILE A 188 1.44 15.89 3.47
C ILE A 188 0.28 16.22 2.55
N VAL A 189 0.56 16.33 1.27
CA VAL A 189 -0.44 16.38 0.19
C VAL A 189 -0.46 15.00 -0.44
N GLN A 190 -1.64 14.39 -0.50
CA GLN A 190 -1.85 13.03 -0.96
C GLN A 190 -2.83 13.03 -2.14
N PRO A 191 -2.34 13.12 -3.38
CA PRO A 191 -3.14 12.80 -4.55
C PRO A 191 -3.38 11.30 -4.66
N ARG A 192 -4.59 10.92 -5.08
CA ARG A 192 -5.05 9.54 -5.31
C ARG A 192 -5.81 9.45 -6.63
N LEU A 193 -5.64 8.35 -7.31
CA LEU A 193 -6.39 7.96 -8.49
C LEU A 193 -6.73 6.49 -8.38
N GLU A 194 -8.00 6.17 -8.53
CA GLU A 194 -8.49 4.80 -8.63
C GLU A 194 -9.28 4.61 -9.92
N VAL A 195 -9.20 3.42 -10.47
CA VAL A 195 -9.91 3.01 -11.69
C VAL A 195 -10.48 1.63 -11.48
N ALA A 196 -11.79 1.46 -11.71
CA ALA A 196 -12.45 0.17 -11.72
C ALA A 196 -12.88 -0.24 -13.13
N LEU A 197 -12.78 -1.53 -13.40
CA LEU A 197 -13.06 -2.16 -14.70
C LEU A 197 -13.93 -3.40 -14.50
N ALA A 198 -14.82 -3.69 -15.44
CA ALA A 198 -15.59 -4.92 -15.46
C ALA A 198 -15.52 -5.60 -16.84
N ALA A 199 -15.32 -6.92 -16.85
CA ALA A 199 -15.27 -7.67 -18.11
C ALA A 199 -16.63 -7.85 -18.77
N GLN A 200 -17.72 -7.72 -18.00
CA GLN A 200 -19.10 -7.90 -18.44
C GLN A 200 -20.04 -6.98 -17.65
N ASP A 201 -21.24 -6.80 -18.17
CA ASP A 201 -22.31 -6.12 -17.42
C ASP A 201 -22.73 -6.96 -16.21
N VAL A 202 -22.90 -6.29 -15.07
CA VAL A 202 -23.43 -6.86 -13.81
C VAL A 202 -24.60 -5.97 -13.33
N PRO A 203 -25.78 -6.08 -13.97
CA PRO A 203 -26.90 -5.19 -13.70
C PRO A 203 -27.37 -5.19 -12.24
N GLU A 204 -27.20 -6.31 -11.55
CA GLU A 204 -27.56 -6.43 -10.13
C GLU A 204 -26.72 -5.51 -9.21
N LEU A 205 -25.52 -5.13 -9.65
CA LEU A 205 -24.63 -4.21 -8.95
C LEU A 205 -24.57 -2.82 -9.60
N GLY A 206 -25.30 -2.61 -10.71
CA GLY A 206 -25.23 -1.36 -11.46
C GLY A 206 -23.91 -1.17 -12.22
N ILE A 207 -23.17 -2.25 -12.46
CA ILE A 207 -21.86 -2.23 -13.12
C ILE A 207 -22.03 -2.53 -14.60
N GLY A 208 -21.48 -1.67 -15.46
CA GLY A 208 -21.39 -1.84 -16.90
C GLY A 208 -20.04 -2.40 -17.35
N ALA A 209 -20.04 -3.15 -18.46
CA ALA A 209 -18.82 -3.69 -19.04
C ALA A 209 -17.86 -2.57 -19.49
N GLY A 210 -16.58 -2.78 -19.29
CA GLY A 210 -15.50 -1.86 -19.65
C GLY A 210 -15.03 -1.04 -18.46
N LEU A 211 -14.80 0.25 -18.66
CA LEU A 211 -14.44 1.19 -17.60
C LEU A 211 -15.69 1.51 -16.79
N ASP A 212 -15.68 1.10 -15.52
CA ASP A 212 -16.80 1.24 -14.58
C ASP A 212 -16.75 2.60 -13.89
N THR A 213 -15.73 2.82 -13.07
CA THR A 213 -15.55 4.07 -12.32
C THR A 213 -14.14 4.62 -12.47
N ILE A 214 -14.02 5.94 -12.35
CA ILE A 214 -12.77 6.65 -12.07
C ILE A 214 -13.01 7.51 -10.84
N GLU A 215 -12.15 7.38 -9.86
CA GLU A 215 -12.12 8.22 -8.69
C GLU A 215 -10.78 8.95 -8.62
N THR A 216 -10.79 10.23 -8.35
CA THR A 216 -9.58 11.01 -8.09
C THR A 216 -9.79 11.94 -6.92
N GLY A 217 -8.76 12.10 -6.12
CA GLY A 217 -8.85 12.93 -4.95
C GLY A 217 -7.51 13.55 -4.56
N VAL A 218 -7.60 14.56 -3.72
CA VAL A 218 -6.45 15.16 -3.07
C VAL A 218 -6.80 15.36 -1.60
N ARG A 219 -5.97 14.82 -0.72
CA ARG A 219 -6.07 14.99 0.73
C ARG A 219 -4.92 15.84 1.23
N LEU A 220 -5.18 16.73 2.18
CA LEU A 220 -4.19 17.49 2.93
C LEU A 220 -4.17 16.96 4.36
N ARG A 221 -3.15 16.18 4.67
CA ARG A 221 -2.98 15.47 5.95
C ARG A 221 -1.97 16.18 6.84
N TYR A 222 -2.29 16.31 8.14
CA TYR A 222 -1.40 16.88 9.13
C TYR A 222 -1.06 15.86 10.22
N GLU A 223 0.18 15.39 10.26
CA GLU A 223 0.69 14.46 11.28
C GLU A 223 0.85 15.17 12.64
N ILE A 224 -0.14 15.02 13.51
CA ILE A 224 -0.03 15.43 14.93
C ILE A 224 1.00 14.53 15.61
N ALA A 225 0.87 13.23 15.41
CA ALA A 225 1.86 12.20 15.65
C ALA A 225 1.99 11.38 14.36
N ARG A 226 3.02 10.56 14.24
CA ARG A 226 3.18 9.71 13.06
C ARG A 226 2.04 8.70 12.93
N GLU A 227 1.56 8.24 14.09
CA GLU A 227 0.49 7.26 14.24
C GLU A 227 -0.91 7.87 14.14
N PHE A 228 -1.03 9.21 14.11
CA PHE A 228 -2.32 9.88 14.11
C PHE A 228 -2.28 11.18 13.31
N ALA A 229 -3.09 11.24 12.26
CA ALA A 229 -3.13 12.37 11.35
C ALA A 229 -4.57 12.68 10.88
N PRO A 230 -5.15 13.82 11.32
CA PRO A 230 -6.34 14.36 10.70
C PRO A 230 -6.04 14.91 9.31
N TYR A 231 -7.05 14.91 8.44
CA TYR A 231 -6.95 15.49 7.11
C TYR A 231 -8.27 16.09 6.62
N VAL A 232 -8.16 16.89 5.60
CA VAL A 232 -9.26 17.39 4.79
C VAL A 232 -8.95 17.14 3.33
N GLY A 233 -9.95 17.02 2.50
CA GLY A 233 -9.73 16.75 1.08
C GLY A 233 -10.95 17.00 0.22
N ILE A 234 -10.73 16.76 -1.07
CA ILE A 234 -11.78 16.73 -2.09
C ILE A 234 -11.56 15.50 -2.95
N GLU A 235 -12.63 14.83 -3.28
CA GLU A 235 -12.65 13.65 -4.09
C GLU A 235 -13.75 13.77 -5.14
N GLN A 236 -13.49 13.28 -6.33
CA GLN A 236 -14.39 13.28 -7.44
C GLN A 236 -14.48 11.88 -8.02
N GLU A 237 -15.68 11.33 -8.04
CA GLU A 237 -16.02 10.06 -8.66
C GLU A 237 -16.81 10.28 -9.95
N TRP A 238 -16.55 9.44 -10.94
CA TRP A 238 -17.33 9.34 -12.17
C TRP A 238 -17.64 7.88 -12.47
N LYS A 239 -18.92 7.54 -12.52
CA LYS A 239 -19.39 6.29 -13.14
C LYS A 239 -19.39 6.47 -14.65
N LEU A 240 -18.90 5.50 -15.40
CA LEU A 240 -18.68 5.60 -16.84
C LEU A 240 -19.45 4.54 -17.62
N GLY A 241 -19.60 4.75 -18.93
CA GLY A 241 -20.21 3.76 -19.82
C GLY A 241 -21.56 3.25 -19.33
N GLY A 242 -21.74 1.94 -19.28
CA GLY A 242 -22.95 1.28 -18.81
C GLY A 242 -23.28 1.57 -17.35
N SER A 243 -22.26 1.74 -16.50
CA SER A 243 -22.46 2.07 -15.08
C SER A 243 -23.10 3.44 -14.90
N ALA A 244 -22.70 4.42 -15.72
CA ALA A 244 -23.35 5.72 -15.74
C ALA A 244 -24.82 5.64 -16.22
N ASP A 245 -25.13 4.73 -17.13
CA ASP A 245 -26.49 4.52 -17.62
C ASP A 245 -27.37 3.85 -16.56
N TYR A 246 -26.81 2.91 -15.79
CA TYR A 246 -27.51 2.31 -14.63
C TYR A 246 -27.77 3.35 -13.53
N ALA A 247 -26.79 4.18 -13.19
CA ALA A 247 -26.96 5.26 -12.21
C ALA A 247 -28.08 6.23 -12.61
N ARG A 248 -28.09 6.70 -13.86
CA ARG A 248 -29.16 7.56 -14.38
C ARG A 248 -30.52 6.89 -14.36
N ALA A 249 -30.57 5.57 -14.64
CA ALA A 249 -31.82 4.82 -14.64
C ALA A 249 -32.42 4.65 -13.23
N SER A 250 -31.55 4.58 -12.19
CA SER A 250 -31.96 4.57 -10.78
C SER A 250 -32.27 5.99 -10.24
N GLY A 251 -31.95 7.04 -10.99
CA GLY A 251 -32.13 8.43 -10.58
C GLY A 251 -30.94 9.02 -9.83
N GLU A 252 -29.80 8.34 -9.84
CA GLU A 252 -28.55 8.80 -9.26
C GLU A 252 -27.74 9.64 -10.25
N ASP A 253 -26.93 10.57 -9.74
CA ASP A 253 -25.95 11.29 -10.54
C ASP A 253 -24.70 10.39 -10.76
N PRO A 254 -24.28 10.15 -12.00
CA PRO A 254 -23.07 9.41 -12.27
C PRO A 254 -21.76 10.16 -11.92
N SER A 255 -21.86 11.37 -11.40
CA SER A 255 -20.72 12.22 -11.05
C SER A 255 -20.91 12.79 -9.65
N THR A 256 -20.08 12.38 -8.71
CA THR A 256 -20.20 12.78 -7.30
C THR A 256 -18.94 13.50 -6.85
N THR A 257 -19.11 14.65 -6.19
CA THR A 257 -18.02 15.37 -5.52
C THR A 257 -18.18 15.24 -4.01
N ASN A 258 -17.16 14.72 -3.35
CA ASN A 258 -17.09 14.59 -1.90
C ASN A 258 -16.09 15.60 -1.32
N TYR A 259 -16.52 16.41 -0.37
CA TYR A 259 -15.63 17.17 0.50
C TYR A 259 -15.40 16.35 1.76
N VAL A 260 -14.16 15.94 2.01
CA VAL A 260 -13.86 14.96 3.05
C VAL A 260 -13.16 15.61 4.24
N VAL A 261 -13.54 15.16 5.43
CA VAL A 261 -12.82 15.40 6.69
C VAL A 261 -12.60 14.04 7.33
N GLY A 262 -11.37 13.70 7.59
CA GLY A 262 -11.07 12.34 8.05
C GLY A 262 -9.89 12.25 9.01
N LEU A 263 -9.68 11.03 9.45
CA LEU A 263 -8.60 10.63 10.34
C LEU A 263 -7.89 9.42 9.74
N ARG A 264 -6.56 9.44 9.81
CA ARG A 264 -5.69 8.28 9.57
C ARG A 264 -4.97 7.92 10.85
N PHE A 265 -4.94 6.63 11.18
CA PHE A 265 -4.13 6.15 12.29
C PHE A 265 -3.62 4.73 12.06
N TRP A 266 -2.51 4.38 12.73
CA TRP A 266 -1.92 3.05 12.66
C TRP A 266 -1.27 2.66 13.99
N PHE A 267 -1.16 1.34 14.22
CA PHE A 267 -0.54 0.76 15.40
C PHE A 267 0.38 -0.41 15.04
#